data_ad43919751a043ba353740dfa84e97e7
#
_entry.id   ad43919751a043ba353740dfa84e97e7
#
_cell.length_a   1.000
_cell.length_b   1.000
_cell.length_c   1.000
_cell.angle_alpha   90.00
_cell.angle_beta   90.00
_cell.angle_gamma   90.00
#
_symmetry.space_group_name_H-M   'P 1'
#
loop_
_entity.id
_entity.type
_entity.pdbx_description
1 polymer ?
#
loop_
_entity_poly.entity_id
_entity_poly.type
_entity_poly.pdbx_seq_one_letter_code
_entity_poly.pdbx_strand_id
1 'polypeptide(L)'
;MVKIILISAYDKFEYARRALLLGALDYIEKPLDYAYLIQKVKNAFALMEREQKNLQLLKQSRPLLIEKFFRDITHRSKQEASYRLKPYLNYLNLKLDYDFYNVVILELENAQSLKDSYGIEKFQMELLNLRDLITEQTSELNYIYPLQDIDGYLWCNRTKWLPVRKFRQFTYKIISVLVDNCNSQGLVLNAGIGAIVQDLWDLNRSYEVTVHALGTYRFLFPTTLRTRFDGTLSSWTLY
;
A
#
# COMPACT_ATOMS: atom_id res chain seq x y z
N MET A 1 -7.48 24.03 -8.13
CA MET A 1 -8.86 24.31 -7.65
C MET A 1 -9.13 25.78 -7.89
N VAL A 2 -10.28 26.18 -8.43
CA VAL A 2 -10.61 27.58 -8.75
C VAL A 2 -11.71 28.04 -7.80
N LYS A 3 -11.62 29.26 -7.27
CA LYS A 3 -12.70 29.93 -6.53
C LYS A 3 -13.21 31.08 -7.37
N ILE A 4 -14.52 31.23 -7.44
CA ILE A 4 -15.17 32.20 -8.28
C ILE A 4 -15.88 33.24 -7.39
N ILE A 5 -15.57 34.51 -7.58
CA ILE A 5 -16.31 35.64 -7.02
C ILE A 5 -16.97 36.36 -8.20
N LEU A 6 -18.28 36.49 -8.16
CA LEU A 6 -19.03 37.19 -9.21
C LEU A 6 -19.18 38.67 -8.84
N ILE A 7 -18.94 39.53 -9.80
CA ILE A 7 -19.13 40.97 -9.67
C ILE A 7 -20.18 41.43 -10.71
N SER A 8 -21.24 42.09 -10.26
CA SER A 8 -22.35 42.46 -11.13
C SER A 8 -22.91 43.85 -10.79
N ALA A 9 -23.51 44.49 -11.76
CA ALA A 9 -24.29 45.73 -11.56
C ALA A 9 -25.76 45.45 -11.20
N TYR A 10 -26.16 44.18 -11.15
CA TYR A 10 -27.54 43.79 -10.84
C TYR A 10 -27.65 43.41 -9.36
N ASP A 11 -28.54 44.07 -8.63
CA ASP A 11 -28.81 43.89 -7.19
C ASP A 11 -29.87 42.81 -6.86
N LYS A 12 -30.34 42.06 -7.88
CA LYS A 12 -31.40 41.06 -7.65
C LYS A 12 -30.90 39.92 -6.80
N PHE A 13 -31.50 39.72 -5.65
CA PHE A 13 -31.25 38.63 -4.69
C PHE A 13 -31.22 37.25 -5.36
N GLU A 14 -32.06 37.04 -6.38
CA GLU A 14 -32.10 35.78 -7.13
C GLU A 14 -30.80 35.47 -7.87
N TYR A 15 -30.08 36.47 -8.39
CA TYR A 15 -28.79 36.26 -9.06
C TYR A 15 -27.69 35.88 -8.07
N ALA A 16 -27.66 36.53 -6.92
CA ALA A 16 -26.73 36.19 -5.84
C ALA A 16 -26.98 34.75 -5.36
N ARG A 17 -28.25 34.39 -5.11
CA ARG A 17 -28.62 33.03 -4.72
C ARG A 17 -28.23 31.98 -5.76
N ARG A 18 -28.48 32.24 -7.03
CA ARG A 18 -28.10 31.36 -8.14
C ARG A 18 -26.56 31.19 -8.22
N ALA A 19 -25.83 32.29 -8.12
CA ALA A 19 -24.36 32.24 -8.13
C ALA A 19 -23.79 31.31 -7.04
N LEU A 20 -24.28 31.48 -5.81
CA LEU A 20 -23.87 30.64 -4.68
C LEU A 20 -24.25 29.16 -4.87
N LEU A 21 -25.45 28.88 -5.40
CA LEU A 21 -25.89 27.51 -5.73
C LEU A 21 -25.04 26.86 -6.82
N LEU A 22 -24.51 27.65 -7.76
CA LEU A 22 -23.61 27.20 -8.81
C LEU A 22 -22.14 27.08 -8.34
N GLY A 23 -21.87 27.38 -7.06
CA GLY A 23 -20.54 27.20 -6.47
C GLY A 23 -19.67 28.44 -6.48
N ALA A 24 -20.20 29.62 -6.77
CA ALA A 24 -19.47 30.86 -6.54
C ALA A 24 -19.23 31.05 -5.05
N LEU A 25 -18.03 31.55 -4.70
CA LEU A 25 -17.66 31.82 -3.31
C LEU A 25 -18.39 33.02 -2.76
N ASP A 26 -18.61 34.02 -3.63
CA ASP A 26 -19.32 35.23 -3.26
C ASP A 26 -19.90 35.95 -4.49
N TYR A 27 -20.81 36.88 -4.23
CA TYR A 27 -21.41 37.76 -5.21
C TYR A 27 -21.29 39.19 -4.71
N ILE A 28 -20.67 40.09 -5.49
CA ILE A 28 -20.40 41.48 -5.11
C ILE A 28 -21.11 42.40 -6.09
N GLU A 29 -21.86 43.32 -5.55
CA GLU A 29 -22.59 44.31 -6.30
C GLU A 29 -21.73 45.57 -6.58
N LYS A 30 -21.96 46.19 -7.72
CA LYS A 30 -21.41 47.52 -8.05
C LYS A 30 -22.33 48.62 -7.53
N PRO A 31 -21.77 49.76 -7.02
CA PRO A 31 -20.36 50.18 -7.04
C PRO A 31 -19.48 49.39 -6.08
N LEU A 32 -18.23 49.11 -6.47
CA LEU A 32 -17.34 48.28 -5.71
C LEU A 32 -16.80 49.01 -4.50
N ASP A 33 -16.99 48.40 -3.31
CA ASP A 33 -16.16 48.69 -2.15
C ASP A 33 -14.85 47.88 -2.30
N TYR A 34 -13.77 48.56 -2.60
CA TYR A 34 -12.47 47.93 -2.81
C TYR A 34 -11.93 47.24 -1.55
N ALA A 35 -12.20 47.79 -0.36
CA ALA A 35 -11.78 47.18 0.89
C ALA A 35 -12.48 45.83 1.12
N TYR A 36 -13.78 45.80 0.85
CA TYR A 36 -14.59 44.59 0.91
C TYR A 36 -14.16 43.56 -0.14
N LEU A 37 -13.94 43.95 -1.38
CA LEU A 37 -13.45 43.08 -2.45
C LEU A 37 -12.10 42.45 -2.07
N ILE A 38 -11.12 43.25 -1.59
CA ILE A 38 -9.83 42.76 -1.20
C ILE A 38 -9.95 41.74 -0.06
N GLN A 39 -10.83 42.00 0.91
CA GLN A 39 -11.09 41.06 2.01
C GLN A 39 -11.65 39.74 1.48
N LYS A 40 -12.59 39.74 0.55
CA LYS A 40 -13.16 38.53 -0.06
C LYS A 40 -12.12 37.72 -0.86
N VAL A 41 -11.27 38.43 -1.60
CA VAL A 41 -10.17 37.82 -2.34
C VAL A 41 -9.16 37.17 -1.36
N LYS A 42 -8.77 37.86 -0.29
CA LYS A 42 -7.91 37.29 0.75
C LYS A 42 -8.52 36.02 1.38
N ASN A 43 -9.81 36.06 1.69
CA ASN A 43 -10.52 34.89 2.22
C ASN A 43 -10.54 33.73 1.21
N ALA A 44 -10.72 34.01 -0.08
CA ALA A 44 -10.67 33.01 -1.14
C ALA A 44 -9.28 32.34 -1.20
N PHE A 45 -8.20 33.11 -1.13
CA PHE A 45 -6.85 32.58 -1.08
C PHE A 45 -6.60 31.73 0.16
N ALA A 46 -6.99 32.19 1.35
CA ALA A 46 -6.85 31.41 2.58
C ALA A 46 -7.60 30.07 2.54
N LEU A 47 -8.80 30.05 1.95
CA LEU A 47 -9.54 28.80 1.71
C LEU A 47 -8.82 27.87 0.74
N MET A 48 -8.28 28.40 -0.36
CA MET A 48 -7.52 27.61 -1.33
C MET A 48 -6.26 27.00 -0.71
N GLU A 49 -5.52 27.77 0.06
CA GLU A 49 -4.32 27.29 0.79
C GLU A 49 -4.68 26.19 1.78
N ARG A 50 -5.76 26.37 2.56
CA ARG A 50 -6.23 25.36 3.53
C ARG A 50 -6.65 24.06 2.82
N GLU A 51 -7.39 24.15 1.72
CA GLU A 51 -7.79 23.00 0.92
C GLU A 51 -6.58 22.28 0.31
N GLN A 52 -5.62 23.04 -0.21
CA GLN A 52 -4.38 22.49 -0.75
C GLN A 52 -3.55 21.78 0.32
N LYS A 53 -3.40 22.38 1.49
CA LYS A 53 -2.70 21.78 2.63
C LYS A 53 -3.38 20.50 3.10
N ASN A 54 -4.72 20.50 3.21
CA ASN A 54 -5.48 19.31 3.57
C ASN A 54 -5.31 18.20 2.54
N LEU A 55 -5.34 18.53 1.25
CA LEU A 55 -5.12 17.56 0.17
C LEU A 55 -3.70 16.98 0.21
N GLN A 56 -2.71 17.81 0.52
CA GLN A 56 -1.33 17.37 0.67
C GLN A 56 -1.17 16.43 1.87
N LEU A 57 -1.76 16.75 3.03
CA LEU A 57 -1.78 15.89 4.20
C LEU A 57 -2.44 14.55 3.91
N LEU A 58 -3.57 14.54 3.19
CA LEU A 58 -4.24 13.31 2.76
C LEU A 58 -3.36 12.48 1.83
N LYS A 59 -2.67 13.11 0.87
CA LYS A 59 -1.74 12.41 -0.02
C LYS A 59 -0.58 11.79 0.75
N GLN A 60 -0.03 12.48 1.75
CA GLN A 60 1.08 11.99 2.57
C GLN A 60 0.65 10.86 3.52
N SER A 61 -0.55 10.93 4.10
CA SER A 61 -1.06 9.93 5.02
C SER A 61 -1.63 8.68 4.32
N ARG A 62 -2.02 8.80 3.05
CA ARG A 62 -2.64 7.71 2.30
C ARG A 62 -1.80 6.43 2.26
N PRO A 63 -0.48 6.43 1.99
CA PRO A 63 0.32 5.21 2.03
C PRO A 63 0.28 4.51 3.39
N LEU A 64 0.41 5.25 4.48
CA LEU A 64 0.32 4.72 5.85
C LEU A 64 -1.04 4.12 6.17
N LEU A 65 -2.12 4.73 5.67
CA LEU A 65 -3.48 4.22 5.85
C LEU A 65 -3.71 2.94 5.02
N ILE A 66 -3.13 2.84 3.83
CA ILE A 66 -3.16 1.62 3.01
C ILE A 66 -2.39 0.50 3.71
N GLU A 67 -1.19 0.78 4.21
CA GLU A 67 -0.40 -0.17 4.98
C GLU A 67 -1.18 -0.69 6.20
N LYS A 68 -1.75 0.22 6.99
CA LYS A 68 -2.60 -0.13 8.13
C LYS A 68 -3.80 -0.98 7.72
N PHE A 69 -4.45 -0.65 6.60
CA PHE A 69 -5.58 -1.41 6.07
C PHE A 69 -5.17 -2.87 5.79
N PHE A 70 -4.06 -3.10 5.07
CA PHE A 70 -3.60 -4.45 4.77
C PHE A 70 -3.10 -5.20 6.00
N ARG A 71 -2.45 -4.52 6.94
CA ARG A 71 -2.10 -5.10 8.24
C ARG A 71 -3.34 -5.54 9.01
N ASP A 72 -4.33 -4.69 9.12
CA ASP A 72 -5.57 -5.00 9.82
C ASP A 72 -6.32 -6.19 9.17
N ILE A 73 -6.37 -6.27 7.83
CA ILE A 73 -7.08 -7.34 7.13
C ILE A 73 -6.37 -8.70 7.27
N THR A 74 -5.05 -8.72 7.36
CA THR A 74 -4.27 -9.96 7.55
C THR A 74 -4.32 -10.51 8.97
N HIS A 75 -4.59 -9.64 9.98
CA HIS A 75 -4.59 -10.03 11.40
C HIS A 75 -5.99 -10.19 12.00
N ARG A 76 -7.08 -9.94 11.24
CA ARG A 76 -8.44 -10.02 11.73
C ARG A 76 -9.20 -11.15 11.05
N SER A 77 -10.21 -11.68 11.76
CA SER A 77 -11.16 -12.60 11.13
C SER A 77 -11.90 -11.94 9.96
N LYS A 78 -12.34 -12.74 8.98
CA LYS A 78 -13.09 -12.28 7.81
C LYS A 78 -14.26 -11.35 8.18
N GLN A 79 -15.05 -11.73 9.16
CA GLN A 79 -16.23 -10.98 9.58
C GLN A 79 -15.84 -9.62 10.17
N GLU A 80 -14.86 -9.58 11.05
CA GLU A 80 -14.40 -8.35 11.69
C GLU A 80 -13.73 -7.41 10.67
N ALA A 81 -12.87 -7.93 9.81
CA ALA A 81 -12.20 -7.17 8.76
C ALA A 81 -13.23 -6.56 7.79
N SER A 82 -14.17 -7.36 7.29
CA SER A 82 -15.20 -6.89 6.38
C SER A 82 -16.07 -5.79 7.02
N TYR A 83 -16.53 -5.99 8.25
CA TYR A 83 -17.35 -5.01 8.94
C TYR A 83 -16.63 -3.69 9.19
N ARG A 84 -15.40 -3.75 9.71
CA ARG A 84 -14.64 -2.55 10.12
C ARG A 84 -13.98 -1.83 8.96
N LEU A 85 -13.45 -2.56 7.97
CA LEU A 85 -12.57 -1.99 6.95
C LEU A 85 -13.27 -1.65 5.65
N LYS A 86 -14.43 -2.25 5.34
CA LYS A 86 -15.20 -1.96 4.14
C LYS A 86 -15.47 -0.47 3.89
N PRO A 87 -15.83 0.34 4.91
CA PRO A 87 -16.03 1.77 4.72
C PRO A 87 -14.79 2.53 4.25
N TYR A 88 -13.58 2.03 4.57
CA TYR A 88 -12.33 2.69 4.18
C TYR A 88 -11.94 2.45 2.72
N LEU A 89 -12.51 1.45 2.04
CA LEU A 89 -12.18 1.15 0.64
C LEU A 89 -12.39 2.35 -0.27
N ASN A 90 -13.55 3.00 -0.15
CA ASN A 90 -13.88 4.19 -0.94
C ASN A 90 -12.97 5.37 -0.59
N TYR A 91 -12.72 5.57 0.70
CA TYR A 91 -11.85 6.65 1.18
C TYR A 91 -10.40 6.48 0.68
N LEU A 92 -9.88 5.26 0.70
CA LEU A 92 -8.54 4.93 0.23
C LEU A 92 -8.46 4.83 -1.29
N ASN A 93 -9.60 4.88 -2.00
CA ASN A 93 -9.69 4.67 -3.44
C ASN A 93 -8.95 3.38 -3.88
N LEU A 94 -9.18 2.30 -3.13
CA LEU A 94 -8.59 1.00 -3.41
C LEU A 94 -9.48 0.24 -4.39
N LYS A 95 -8.93 -0.07 -5.55
CA LYS A 95 -9.55 -0.97 -6.51
C LYS A 95 -9.17 -2.40 -6.11
N LEU A 96 -10.10 -3.13 -5.51
CA LEU A 96 -9.88 -4.48 -4.98
C LEU A 96 -10.77 -5.52 -5.66
N ASP A 97 -11.06 -5.31 -6.94
CA ASP A 97 -11.80 -6.23 -7.78
C ASP A 97 -10.82 -7.15 -8.52
N TYR A 98 -10.36 -8.19 -7.83
CA TYR A 98 -9.45 -9.22 -8.33
C TYR A 98 -10.02 -10.61 -8.06
N ASP A 99 -9.65 -11.57 -8.91
CA ASP A 99 -10.17 -12.94 -8.82
C ASP A 99 -9.46 -13.76 -7.75
N PHE A 100 -8.17 -13.46 -7.51
CA PHE A 100 -7.34 -14.18 -6.56
C PHE A 100 -6.39 -13.24 -5.83
N TYR A 101 -6.14 -13.62 -4.57
CA TYR A 101 -5.19 -12.96 -3.68
C TYR A 101 -4.33 -13.99 -2.97
N ASN A 102 -3.12 -13.64 -2.60
CA ASN A 102 -2.35 -14.35 -1.61
C ASN A 102 -1.38 -13.41 -0.88
N VAL A 103 -0.95 -13.84 0.30
CA VAL A 103 0.09 -13.18 1.08
C VAL A 103 1.42 -13.86 0.80
N VAL A 104 2.45 -13.06 0.63
CA VAL A 104 3.85 -13.50 0.61
C VAL A 104 4.59 -12.73 1.68
N ILE A 105 5.34 -13.44 2.52
CA ILE A 105 6.26 -12.81 3.48
C ILE A 105 7.68 -13.07 3.00
N LEU A 106 8.46 -12.00 2.93
CA LEU A 106 9.87 -11.99 2.57
C LEU A 106 10.66 -11.54 3.79
N GLU A 107 11.58 -12.34 4.25
CA GLU A 107 12.37 -12.10 5.46
C GLU A 107 13.87 -12.23 5.16
N LEU A 108 14.66 -11.28 5.67
CA LEU A 108 16.11 -11.38 5.67
C LEU A 108 16.56 -12.22 6.87
N GLU A 109 17.03 -13.44 6.59
CA GLU A 109 17.45 -14.36 7.63
C GLU A 109 18.73 -13.92 8.34
N ASN A 110 19.67 -13.38 7.58
CA ASN A 110 20.94 -12.89 8.10
C ASN A 110 20.88 -11.44 8.60
N ALA A 111 19.70 -10.93 8.90
CA ALA A 111 19.47 -9.54 9.33
C ALA A 111 20.33 -9.14 10.53
N GLN A 112 20.43 -9.99 11.56
CA GLN A 112 21.23 -9.68 12.75
C GLN A 112 22.74 -9.59 12.40
N SER A 113 23.24 -10.53 11.62
CA SER A 113 24.64 -10.51 11.18
C SER A 113 24.96 -9.27 10.32
N LEU A 114 24.01 -8.83 9.50
CA LEU A 114 24.15 -7.59 8.71
C LEU A 114 24.17 -6.35 9.60
N LYS A 115 23.30 -6.28 10.61
CA LYS A 115 23.27 -5.18 11.58
C LYS A 115 24.58 -5.09 12.38
N ASP A 116 25.09 -6.23 12.80
CA ASP A 116 26.35 -6.32 13.56
C ASP A 116 27.57 -5.93 12.71
N SER A 117 27.57 -6.33 11.43
CA SER A 117 28.71 -6.10 10.51
C SER A 117 28.73 -4.70 9.89
N TYR A 118 27.57 -4.18 9.54
CA TYR A 118 27.45 -2.95 8.74
C TYR A 118 26.77 -1.79 9.47
N GLY A 119 26.19 -2.03 10.64
CA GLY A 119 25.41 -1.06 11.38
C GLY A 119 23.97 -0.92 10.92
N ILE A 120 23.13 -0.32 11.77
CA ILE A 120 21.69 -0.20 11.55
C ILE A 120 21.33 0.64 10.32
N GLU A 121 22.06 1.72 10.07
CA GLU A 121 21.78 2.62 8.93
C GLU A 121 21.94 1.90 7.60
N LYS A 122 23.06 1.19 7.41
CA LYS A 122 23.31 0.45 6.18
C LYS A 122 22.32 -0.70 6.02
N PHE A 123 21.97 -1.39 7.11
CA PHE A 123 20.93 -2.41 7.10
C PHE A 123 19.57 -1.85 6.64
N GLN A 124 19.17 -0.66 7.11
CA GLN A 124 17.95 -0.01 6.64
C GLN A 124 17.98 0.32 5.14
N MET A 125 19.14 0.70 4.61
CA MET A 125 19.31 0.89 3.17
C MET A 125 19.08 -0.42 2.39
N GLU A 126 19.58 -1.56 2.88
CA GLU A 126 19.36 -2.85 2.22
C GLU A 126 17.88 -3.28 2.28
N LEU A 127 17.17 -3.00 3.36
CA LEU A 127 15.72 -3.20 3.39
C LEU A 127 14.99 -2.33 2.35
N LEU A 128 15.37 -1.07 2.19
CA LEU A 128 14.80 -0.20 1.15
C LEU A 128 15.09 -0.73 -0.26
N ASN A 129 16.33 -1.18 -0.52
CA ASN A 129 16.71 -1.79 -1.79
C ASN A 129 15.86 -3.05 -2.08
N LEU A 130 15.64 -3.90 -1.08
CA LEU A 130 14.77 -5.05 -1.20
C LEU A 130 13.33 -4.64 -1.58
N ARG A 131 12.78 -3.62 -0.94
CA ARG A 131 11.46 -3.08 -1.27
C ARG A 131 11.38 -2.61 -2.73
N ASP A 132 12.40 -1.91 -3.18
CA ASP A 132 12.44 -1.39 -4.55
C ASP A 132 12.53 -2.55 -5.56
N LEU A 133 13.34 -3.57 -5.29
CA LEU A 133 13.40 -4.81 -6.09
C LEU A 133 12.04 -5.51 -6.16
N ILE A 134 11.34 -5.64 -5.03
CA ILE A 134 9.98 -6.22 -5.02
C ILE A 134 9.05 -5.38 -5.90
N THR A 135 9.11 -4.07 -5.78
CA THR A 135 8.26 -3.13 -6.53
C THR A 135 8.50 -3.25 -8.04
N GLU A 136 9.76 -3.32 -8.47
CA GLU A 136 10.13 -3.49 -9.88
C GLU A 136 9.61 -4.80 -10.47
N GLN A 137 9.69 -5.90 -9.70
CA GLN A 137 9.24 -7.21 -10.16
C GLN A 137 7.73 -7.41 -10.12
N THR A 138 7.01 -6.62 -9.34
CA THR A 138 5.57 -6.87 -9.05
C THR A 138 4.68 -5.85 -9.68
N SER A 139 4.93 -4.96 -10.47
CA SER A 139 4.06 -3.87 -10.96
C SER A 139 3.42 -3.02 -9.84
N GLU A 140 3.03 -1.80 -10.16
CA GLU A 140 2.44 -0.80 -9.24
C GLU A 140 1.12 -1.25 -8.55
N LEU A 141 0.61 -2.43 -8.87
CA LEU A 141 -0.68 -2.92 -8.41
C LEU A 141 -0.62 -3.70 -7.09
N ASN A 142 0.57 -4.06 -6.60
CA ASN A 142 0.73 -4.84 -5.39
C ASN A 142 0.97 -3.94 -4.16
N TYR A 143 0.52 -4.42 -2.98
CA TYR A 143 0.72 -3.71 -1.73
C TYR A 143 1.84 -4.38 -0.94
N ILE A 144 2.90 -3.63 -0.68
CA ILE A 144 4.08 -4.05 0.04
C ILE A 144 4.20 -3.16 1.28
N TYR A 145 4.35 -3.77 2.44
CA TYR A 145 4.58 -3.03 3.67
C TYR A 145 5.55 -3.78 4.61
N PRO A 146 6.33 -3.04 5.44
CA PRO A 146 7.26 -3.65 6.38
C PRO A 146 6.50 -4.39 7.47
N LEU A 147 7.05 -5.49 7.94
CA LEU A 147 6.58 -6.20 9.12
C LEU A 147 7.26 -5.64 10.38
N GLN A 148 6.51 -5.52 11.49
CA GLN A 148 7.05 -4.96 12.73
C GLN A 148 7.97 -5.93 13.46
N ASP A 149 7.67 -7.24 13.36
CA ASP A 149 8.34 -8.29 14.14
C ASP A 149 9.37 -9.09 13.32
N ILE A 150 9.54 -8.76 12.05
CA ILE A 150 10.41 -9.47 11.11
C ILE A 150 11.17 -8.45 10.28
N ASP A 151 12.46 -8.65 10.11
CA ASP A 151 13.30 -7.84 9.22
C ASP A 151 12.99 -8.19 7.75
N GLY A 152 11.86 -7.66 7.25
CA GLY A 152 11.36 -8.00 5.93
C GLY A 152 10.06 -7.31 5.57
N TYR A 153 9.40 -7.83 4.55
CA TYR A 153 8.20 -7.26 3.97
C TYR A 153 7.09 -8.28 3.82
N LEU A 154 5.86 -7.82 4.02
CA LEU A 154 4.66 -8.51 3.60
C LEU A 154 4.21 -7.94 2.26
N TRP A 155 3.98 -8.82 1.31
CA TRP A 155 3.49 -8.51 -0.02
C TRP A 155 2.11 -9.15 -0.24
N CYS A 156 1.08 -8.32 -0.39
CA CYS A 156 -0.25 -8.76 -0.81
C CYS A 156 -0.27 -8.84 -2.34
N ASN A 157 -0.09 -10.04 -2.87
CA ASN A 157 -0.14 -10.34 -4.30
C ASN A 157 -1.59 -10.57 -4.73
N ARG A 158 -1.92 -10.17 -5.96
CA ARG A 158 -3.28 -10.25 -6.50
C ARG A 158 -3.25 -10.38 -8.02
N THR A 159 -4.28 -10.99 -8.57
CA THR A 159 -4.44 -11.12 -10.02
C THR A 159 -5.87 -11.05 -10.47
N LYS A 160 -6.05 -10.56 -11.68
CA LYS A 160 -7.30 -10.62 -12.43
C LYS A 160 -7.02 -11.35 -13.74
N TRP A 161 -7.90 -12.27 -14.11
CA TRP A 161 -7.82 -13.02 -15.39
C TRP A 161 -6.77 -14.14 -15.48
N LEU A 162 -5.99 -14.41 -14.43
CA LEU A 162 -5.08 -15.54 -14.41
C LEU A 162 -5.71 -16.76 -13.75
N PRO A 163 -5.64 -17.97 -14.35
CA PRO A 163 -5.96 -19.20 -13.64
C PRO A 163 -5.08 -19.39 -12.41
N VAL A 164 -5.62 -19.99 -11.36
CA VAL A 164 -4.92 -20.24 -10.06
C VAL A 164 -3.51 -20.84 -10.27
N ARG A 165 -3.39 -21.84 -11.17
CA ARG A 165 -2.09 -22.47 -11.46
C ARG A 165 -1.08 -21.48 -12.02
N LYS A 166 -1.49 -20.61 -12.95
CA LYS A 166 -0.62 -19.58 -13.53
C LYS A 166 -0.27 -18.50 -12.51
N PHE A 167 -1.22 -18.12 -11.68
CA PHE A 167 -0.97 -17.16 -10.61
C PHE A 167 0.07 -17.68 -9.62
N ARG A 168 -0.03 -18.94 -9.21
CA ARG A 168 0.98 -19.59 -8.38
C ARG A 168 2.36 -19.62 -9.05
N GLN A 169 2.44 -20.05 -10.31
CA GLN A 169 3.69 -20.08 -11.06
C GLN A 169 4.33 -18.69 -11.19
N PHE A 170 3.51 -17.68 -11.41
CA PHE A 170 3.95 -16.28 -11.47
C PHE A 170 4.54 -15.82 -10.14
N THR A 171 3.88 -16.10 -9.02
CA THR A 171 4.37 -15.78 -7.68
C THR A 171 5.73 -16.45 -7.41
N TYR A 172 5.86 -17.74 -7.71
CA TYR A 172 7.13 -18.46 -7.57
C TYR A 172 8.26 -17.87 -8.42
N LYS A 173 7.97 -17.54 -9.69
CA LYS A 173 8.95 -16.94 -10.59
C LYS A 173 9.49 -15.61 -10.03
N ILE A 174 8.63 -14.76 -9.51
CA ILE A 174 9.06 -13.48 -8.90
C ILE A 174 9.95 -13.77 -7.69
N ILE A 175 9.53 -14.66 -6.80
CA ILE A 175 10.29 -14.99 -5.61
C ILE A 175 11.67 -15.56 -5.96
N SER A 176 11.77 -16.46 -6.95
CA SER A 176 13.08 -16.98 -7.38
C SER A 176 14.01 -15.89 -7.86
N VAL A 177 13.51 -14.94 -8.66
CA VAL A 177 14.32 -13.78 -9.11
C VAL A 177 14.77 -12.91 -7.94
N LEU A 178 13.90 -12.68 -6.96
CA LEU A 178 14.24 -11.90 -5.76
C LEU A 178 15.31 -12.62 -4.91
N VAL A 179 15.15 -13.91 -4.70
CA VAL A 179 16.12 -14.73 -3.95
C VAL A 179 17.49 -14.74 -4.64
N ASP A 180 17.53 -14.93 -5.95
CA ASP A 180 18.76 -14.93 -6.73
C ASP A 180 19.47 -13.57 -6.66
N ASN A 181 18.73 -12.47 -6.80
CA ASN A 181 19.26 -11.11 -6.68
C ASN A 181 19.82 -10.84 -5.27
N CYS A 182 19.06 -11.20 -4.24
CA CYS A 182 19.50 -11.02 -2.84
C CYS A 182 20.76 -11.84 -2.53
N ASN A 183 20.79 -13.11 -2.93
CA ASN A 183 21.95 -13.97 -2.72
C ASN A 183 23.22 -13.44 -3.39
N SER A 184 23.11 -12.85 -4.57
CA SER A 184 24.24 -12.22 -5.27
C SER A 184 24.83 -11.01 -4.51
N GLN A 185 24.06 -10.41 -3.60
CA GLN A 185 24.43 -9.27 -2.76
C GLN A 185 24.79 -9.69 -1.31
N GLY A 186 24.81 -10.99 -1.02
CA GLY A 186 25.08 -11.50 0.32
C GLY A 186 23.89 -11.39 1.29
N LEU A 187 22.69 -11.13 0.77
CA LEU A 187 21.44 -11.09 1.53
C LEU A 187 20.75 -12.45 1.45
N VAL A 188 20.51 -13.08 2.58
CA VAL A 188 19.81 -14.38 2.62
C VAL A 188 18.32 -14.13 2.79
N LEU A 189 17.56 -14.34 1.72
CA LEU A 189 16.12 -14.08 1.67
C LEU A 189 15.32 -15.38 1.84
N ASN A 190 14.49 -15.43 2.88
CA ASN A 190 13.46 -16.44 3.06
C ASN A 190 12.12 -15.93 2.55
N ALA A 191 11.35 -16.81 1.93
CA ALA A 191 10.02 -16.47 1.43
C ALA A 191 8.99 -17.50 1.88
N GLY A 192 7.92 -17.02 2.50
CA GLY A 192 6.72 -17.79 2.77
C GLY A 192 5.61 -17.39 1.80
N ILE A 193 4.90 -18.37 1.25
CA ILE A 193 3.79 -18.16 0.31
C ILE A 193 2.52 -18.72 0.92
N GLY A 194 1.52 -17.87 1.09
CA GLY A 194 0.24 -18.21 1.66
C GLY A 194 -0.72 -18.86 0.67
N ALA A 195 -1.80 -19.40 1.22
CA ALA A 195 -2.89 -19.96 0.43
C ALA A 195 -3.49 -18.91 -0.51
N ILE A 196 -3.85 -19.34 -1.72
CA ILE A 196 -4.58 -18.49 -2.66
C ILE A 196 -6.05 -18.44 -2.23
N VAL A 197 -6.57 -17.22 -2.07
CA VAL A 197 -7.95 -16.95 -1.70
C VAL A 197 -8.64 -16.13 -2.79
N GLN A 198 -9.98 -16.27 -2.92
CA GLN A 198 -10.78 -15.55 -3.90
C GLN A 198 -11.41 -14.27 -3.31
N ASP A 199 -11.49 -14.20 -2.01
CA ASP A 199 -12.06 -13.04 -1.32
C ASP A 199 -10.95 -12.32 -0.56
N LEU A 200 -10.87 -11.01 -0.79
CA LEU A 200 -9.93 -10.14 -0.06
C LEU A 200 -10.04 -10.31 1.46
N TRP A 201 -11.26 -10.51 1.96
CA TRP A 201 -11.53 -10.64 3.40
C TRP A 201 -11.03 -11.96 4.00
N ASP A 202 -10.59 -12.89 3.17
CA ASP A 202 -9.95 -14.16 3.58
C ASP A 202 -8.41 -14.06 3.60
N LEU A 203 -7.83 -12.87 3.46
CA LEU A 203 -6.37 -12.67 3.48
C LEU A 203 -5.72 -13.09 4.80
N ASN A 204 -6.45 -13.06 5.92
CA ASN A 204 -5.96 -13.59 7.20
C ASN A 204 -5.60 -15.07 7.10
N ARG A 205 -6.43 -15.88 6.40
CA ARG A 205 -6.13 -17.30 6.17
C ARG A 205 -4.85 -17.49 5.35
N SER A 206 -4.66 -16.66 4.33
CA SER A 206 -3.42 -16.68 3.55
C SER A 206 -2.21 -16.31 4.41
N TYR A 207 -2.33 -15.30 5.27
CA TYR A 207 -1.29 -14.88 6.20
C TYR A 207 -0.92 -15.96 7.21
N GLU A 208 -1.88 -16.60 7.86
CA GLU A 208 -1.67 -17.68 8.81
C GLU A 208 -0.88 -18.85 8.18
N VAL A 209 -1.26 -19.26 6.96
CA VAL A 209 -0.52 -20.30 6.22
C VAL A 209 0.91 -19.86 5.92
N THR A 210 1.12 -18.61 5.57
CA THR A 210 2.46 -18.05 5.29
C THR A 210 3.35 -18.08 6.53
N VAL A 211 2.82 -17.61 7.66
CA VAL A 211 3.56 -17.60 8.94
C VAL A 211 3.90 -19.02 9.40
N HIS A 212 2.94 -19.94 9.27
CA HIS A 212 3.17 -21.34 9.62
C HIS A 212 4.24 -21.97 8.72
N ALA A 213 4.22 -21.72 7.43
CA ALA A 213 5.22 -22.22 6.49
C ALA A 213 6.62 -21.71 6.84
N LEU A 214 6.80 -20.42 7.15
CA LEU A 214 8.07 -19.85 7.59
C LEU A 214 8.54 -20.43 8.92
N GLY A 215 7.64 -20.57 9.90
CA GLY A 215 7.95 -21.15 11.21
C GLY A 215 8.38 -22.61 11.11
N THR A 216 7.69 -23.41 10.30
CA THR A 216 8.03 -24.82 10.06
C THR A 216 9.38 -24.95 9.34
N TYR A 217 9.64 -24.09 8.36
CA TYR A 217 10.92 -24.07 7.64
C TYR A 217 12.10 -23.76 8.57
N ARG A 218 11.97 -22.78 9.46
CA ARG A 218 13.00 -22.45 10.46
C ARG A 218 13.29 -23.63 11.39
N PHE A 219 12.27 -24.40 11.72
CA PHE A 219 12.41 -25.57 12.60
C PHE A 219 13.07 -26.77 11.91
N LEU A 220 12.68 -27.02 10.64
CA LEU A 220 13.15 -28.18 9.89
C LEU A 220 14.53 -28.01 9.24
N PHE A 221 14.90 -26.77 8.94
CA PHE A 221 16.15 -26.44 8.22
C PHE A 221 16.94 -25.35 8.95
N PRO A 222 17.57 -25.67 10.09
CA PRO A 222 18.46 -24.71 10.74
C PRO A 222 19.68 -24.41 9.85
N THR A 223 20.21 -23.22 9.94
CA THR A 223 21.14 -22.41 9.13
C THR A 223 22.24 -23.13 8.33
N THR A 224 22.59 -24.35 8.62
CA THR A 224 23.75 -25.08 8.04
C THR A 224 23.46 -25.83 6.73
N LEU A 225 22.23 -25.95 6.28
CA LEU A 225 21.83 -26.75 5.09
C LEU A 225 21.35 -25.91 3.87
N ARG A 226 21.56 -24.61 3.88
CA ARG A 226 20.86 -23.65 3.01
C ARG A 226 21.52 -23.28 1.68
N THR A 227 22.61 -23.87 1.31
CA THR A 227 23.40 -23.49 0.11
C THR A 227 23.12 -24.32 -1.14
N ARG A 228 22.10 -25.17 -1.17
CA ARG A 228 21.74 -25.95 -2.36
C ARG A 228 20.28 -25.80 -2.73
N PHE A 229 19.94 -24.73 -3.42
CA PHE A 229 18.84 -24.74 -4.36
C PHE A 229 19.37 -25.31 -5.69
N ASP A 230 19.35 -26.62 -5.82
CA ASP A 230 19.45 -27.25 -7.14
C ASP A 230 18.19 -26.91 -7.90
N GLY A 231 18.33 -26.32 -9.09
CA GLY A 231 17.27 -25.81 -9.94
C GLY A 231 16.25 -26.83 -10.49
N THR A 232 15.90 -27.82 -9.69
CA THR A 232 14.86 -28.80 -10.00
C THR A 232 13.63 -28.54 -9.16
N LEU A 233 12.56 -28.15 -9.81
CA LEU A 233 11.20 -27.87 -9.31
C LEU A 233 10.51 -29.00 -8.52
N SER A 234 11.22 -30.01 -8.06
CA SER A 234 10.65 -31.25 -7.53
C SER A 234 10.63 -31.43 -6.01
N SER A 235 11.09 -30.45 -5.23
CA SER A 235 11.15 -30.61 -3.76
C SER A 235 10.32 -29.60 -2.93
N TRP A 236 9.35 -28.96 -3.53
CA TRP A 236 8.41 -28.14 -2.77
C TRP A 236 7.32 -29.04 -2.20
N THR A 237 7.46 -29.42 -0.95
CA THR A 237 6.42 -30.15 -0.22
C THR A 237 5.27 -29.18 0.06
N LEU A 238 4.16 -29.43 -0.58
CA LEU A 238 2.87 -28.74 -0.38
C LEU A 238 2.19 -29.33 0.85
N TYR A 239 1.88 -28.50 1.82
CA TYR A 239 0.83 -28.74 2.79
C TYR A 239 -0.39 -27.87 2.49
#